data_dd8d2c11f71cec997b3a308e6b8091a1
#
_entry.id   dd8d2c11f71cec997b3a308e6b8091a1
#
_cell.length_a   1.000
_cell.length_b   1.000
_cell.length_c   1.000
_cell.angle_alpha   90.00
_cell.angle_beta   90.00
_cell.angle_gamma   90.00
#
_symmetry.space_group_name_H-M   'P 1'
#
loop_
_entity.id
_entity.type
_entity.pdbx_description
1 polymer ?
#
loop_
_entity_poly.entity_id
_entity_poly.type
_entity_poly.pdbx_seq_one_letter_code
_entity_poly.pdbx_strand_id
1 'polypeptide(L)'
;MKKYLFNLLLFTVLVIGLSGCRTSAPKLDYKKLARASVRLGVDIGMEDNHKLYLEAAEWIGTPYRGGGETKRGTDCSGMTCQIYKKVYHIKLQRSTDGQKKESSKVARRNLREGDLVFFSSRKSRRKVAHVGIYLKDGKFVHAS
;
A
#
# COMPACT_ATOMS: atom_id res chain seq x y z
N MET A 1 35.36 31.53 41.24
CA MET A 1 35.61 30.21 40.61
C MET A 1 34.39 29.34 40.51
N LYS A 2 33.56 29.11 41.54
CA LYS A 2 32.36 28.25 41.47
C LYS A 2 31.28 28.67 40.44
N LYS A 3 31.07 29.98 40.21
CA LYS A 3 30.08 30.48 39.21
C LYS A 3 30.46 30.19 37.78
N TYR A 4 31.73 30.24 37.45
CA TYR A 4 32.21 29.95 36.08
C TYR A 4 32.16 28.45 35.76
N LEU A 5 32.40 27.59 36.77
CA LEU A 5 32.30 26.15 36.62
C LEU A 5 30.84 25.74 36.34
N PHE A 6 29.87 26.35 37.03
CA PHE A 6 28.44 26.08 36.85
C PHE A 6 27.96 26.51 35.46
N ASN A 7 28.37 27.70 35.02
CA ASN A 7 28.02 28.19 33.68
C ASN A 7 28.66 27.33 32.52
N LEU A 8 29.91 26.87 32.75
CA LEU A 8 30.58 25.98 31.80
C LEU A 8 29.87 24.63 31.70
N LEU A 9 29.42 24.06 32.84
CA LEU A 9 28.69 22.81 32.91
C LEU A 9 27.31 22.93 32.22
N LEU A 10 26.62 24.08 32.40
CA LEU A 10 25.33 24.36 31.77
C LEU A 10 25.48 24.49 30.25
N PHE A 11 26.57 25.09 29.78
CA PHE A 11 26.84 25.26 28.36
C PHE A 11 27.20 23.92 27.67
N THR A 12 27.91 23.03 28.35
CA THR A 12 28.25 21.69 27.82
C THR A 12 27.03 20.79 27.73
N VAL A 13 26.08 20.87 28.68
CA VAL A 13 24.80 20.11 28.64
C VAL A 13 23.91 20.60 27.49
N LEU A 14 23.90 21.90 27.19
CA LEU A 14 23.11 22.46 26.11
C LEU A 14 23.63 22.03 24.70
N VAL A 15 24.94 21.86 24.56
CA VAL A 15 25.55 21.44 23.26
C VAL A 15 25.35 19.96 22.95
N ILE A 16 25.23 19.09 23.96
CA ILE A 16 25.01 17.64 23.78
C ILE A 16 23.56 17.33 23.36
N GLY A 17 22.59 18.20 23.68
CA GLY A 17 21.16 18.03 23.35
C GLY A 17 20.80 18.21 21.87
N LEU A 18 21.73 18.66 21.01
CA LEU A 18 21.50 18.93 19.58
C LEU A 18 21.96 17.81 18.63
N SER A 19 22.32 16.64 19.18
CA SER A 19 22.57 15.45 18.35
C SER A 19 21.23 14.88 17.88
N GLY A 20 20.52 15.64 17.04
CA GLY A 20 19.32 15.17 16.35
C GLY A 20 19.66 13.95 15.51
N CYS A 21 19.04 12.80 15.82
CA CYS A 21 19.05 11.65 14.93
C CYS A 21 18.62 12.12 13.54
N ARG A 22 19.56 12.23 12.59
CA ARG A 22 19.25 12.33 11.18
C ARG A 22 18.67 10.99 10.76
N THR A 23 17.36 10.81 10.93
CA THR A 23 16.64 9.80 10.18
C THR A 23 16.72 10.20 8.71
N SER A 24 17.63 9.60 7.97
CA SER A 24 17.67 9.77 6.52
C SER A 24 16.33 9.26 5.98
N ALA A 25 15.53 10.14 5.40
CA ALA A 25 14.32 9.74 4.69
C ALA A 25 14.69 8.64 3.67
N PRO A 26 13.89 7.58 3.55
CA PRO A 26 14.18 6.51 2.60
C PRO A 26 14.31 7.12 1.21
N LYS A 27 15.49 6.95 0.59
CA LYS A 27 15.77 7.49 -0.75
C LYS A 27 14.80 6.88 -1.74
N LEU A 28 13.94 7.70 -2.34
CA LEU A 28 12.96 7.28 -3.32
C LEU A 28 13.66 6.73 -4.57
N ASP A 29 13.35 5.49 -4.94
CA ASP A 29 13.91 4.86 -6.13
C ASP A 29 13.03 5.17 -7.35
N TYR A 30 13.29 6.30 -7.99
CA TYR A 30 12.57 6.77 -9.17
C TYR A 30 12.58 5.75 -10.32
N LYS A 31 13.65 4.96 -10.47
CA LYS A 31 13.74 3.93 -11.51
C LYS A 31 12.73 2.81 -11.28
N LYS A 32 12.54 2.40 -10.02
CA LYS A 32 11.50 1.41 -9.67
C LYS A 32 10.10 1.97 -9.88
N LEU A 33 9.85 3.22 -9.49
CA LEU A 33 8.57 3.88 -9.72
C LEU A 33 8.23 4.00 -11.21
N ALA A 34 9.19 4.42 -12.04
CA ALA A 34 8.97 4.49 -13.48
C ALA A 34 8.63 3.12 -14.09
N ARG A 35 9.30 2.04 -13.66
CA ARG A 35 8.95 0.68 -14.10
C ARG A 35 7.57 0.25 -13.62
N ALA A 36 7.19 0.58 -12.38
CA ALA A 36 5.87 0.28 -11.85
C ALA A 36 4.78 1.04 -12.61
N SER A 37 5.00 2.32 -12.92
CA SER A 37 4.13 3.17 -13.74
C SER A 37 3.84 2.52 -15.09
N VAL A 38 4.87 2.10 -15.81
CA VAL A 38 4.74 1.40 -17.10
C VAL A 38 3.96 0.08 -16.95
N ARG A 39 4.31 -0.76 -15.96
CA ARG A 39 3.66 -2.07 -15.76
C ARG A 39 2.17 -1.95 -15.40
N LEU A 40 1.82 -0.97 -14.59
CA LEU A 40 0.43 -0.73 -14.16
C LEU A 40 -0.35 0.13 -15.16
N GLY A 41 0.33 0.80 -16.08
CA GLY A 41 -0.26 1.73 -17.04
C GLY A 41 -0.86 2.97 -16.36
N VAL A 42 -0.30 3.40 -15.22
CA VAL A 42 -0.72 4.60 -14.48
C VAL A 42 0.46 5.54 -14.30
N ASP A 43 0.19 6.83 -14.28
CA ASP A 43 1.21 7.83 -13.92
C ASP A 43 1.29 7.96 -12.40
N ILE A 44 2.46 7.64 -11.82
CA ILE A 44 2.68 7.65 -10.38
C ILE A 44 3.33 8.96 -10.00
N GLY A 45 2.54 9.85 -9.36
CA GLY A 45 3.00 11.15 -8.86
C GLY A 45 3.71 11.06 -7.51
N MET A 46 4.25 12.21 -7.09
CA MET A 46 4.99 12.32 -5.82
C MET A 46 4.10 12.13 -4.59
N GLU A 47 2.82 12.50 -4.70
CA GLU A 47 1.82 12.41 -3.60
C GLU A 47 1.14 11.04 -3.51
N ASP A 48 1.36 10.17 -4.51
CA ASP A 48 0.76 8.85 -4.55
C ASP A 48 1.41 7.90 -3.53
N ASN A 49 0.69 6.87 -3.12
CA ASN A 49 1.20 5.82 -2.23
C ASN A 49 2.20 4.90 -2.95
N HIS A 50 3.45 5.32 -3.04
CA HIS A 50 4.51 4.59 -3.74
C HIS A 50 4.64 3.13 -3.30
N LYS A 51 4.39 2.82 -2.00
CA LYS A 51 4.44 1.43 -1.51
C LYS A 51 3.36 0.57 -2.16
N LEU A 52 2.16 1.13 -2.33
CA LEU A 52 1.05 0.43 -3.00
C LEU A 52 1.39 0.15 -4.47
N TYR A 53 1.83 1.16 -5.21
CA TYR A 53 2.11 0.99 -6.65
C TYR A 53 3.28 0.05 -6.90
N LEU A 54 4.35 0.15 -6.11
CA LEU A 54 5.49 -0.76 -6.21
C LEU A 54 5.06 -2.20 -5.93
N GLU A 55 4.28 -2.44 -4.85
CA GLU A 55 3.80 -3.78 -4.54
C GLU A 55 2.80 -4.30 -5.58
N ALA A 56 1.84 -3.48 -6.01
CA ALA A 56 0.88 -3.86 -7.05
C ALA A 56 1.58 -4.27 -8.36
N ALA A 57 2.60 -3.52 -8.77
CA ALA A 57 3.38 -3.83 -9.97
C ALA A 57 4.08 -5.19 -9.90
N GLU A 58 4.48 -5.64 -8.70
CA GLU A 58 5.09 -6.95 -8.50
C GLU A 58 4.12 -8.13 -8.74
N TRP A 59 2.80 -7.89 -8.71
CA TRP A 59 1.78 -8.92 -8.97
C TRP A 59 1.41 -9.05 -10.45
N ILE A 60 1.79 -8.10 -11.29
CA ILE A 60 1.53 -8.18 -12.74
C ILE A 60 2.26 -9.39 -13.34
N GLY A 61 1.51 -10.23 -14.07
CA GLY A 61 2.02 -11.46 -14.65
C GLY A 61 2.01 -12.68 -13.70
N THR A 62 1.52 -12.53 -12.46
CA THR A 62 1.30 -13.68 -11.58
C THR A 62 0.17 -14.55 -12.13
N PRO A 63 0.36 -15.87 -12.31
CA PRO A 63 -0.68 -16.76 -12.80
C PRO A 63 -1.90 -16.81 -11.89
N TYR A 64 -3.11 -16.88 -12.48
CA TYR A 64 -4.31 -17.10 -11.69
C TYR A 64 -4.37 -18.54 -11.16
N ARG A 65 -4.61 -18.67 -9.85
CA ARG A 65 -4.80 -19.97 -9.18
C ARG A 65 -5.83 -19.81 -8.07
N GLY A 66 -6.96 -20.50 -8.20
CA GLY A 66 -8.00 -20.52 -7.15
C GLY A 66 -7.43 -20.98 -5.80
N GLY A 67 -7.67 -20.23 -4.74
CA GLY A 67 -7.12 -20.47 -3.42
C GLY A 67 -5.64 -20.07 -3.23
N GLY A 68 -4.96 -19.59 -4.29
CA GLY A 68 -3.55 -19.18 -4.23
C GLY A 68 -3.35 -17.83 -3.55
N GLU A 69 -2.16 -17.66 -2.93
CA GLU A 69 -1.76 -16.42 -2.22
C GLU A 69 -0.30 -16.04 -2.47
N THR A 70 0.31 -16.56 -3.52
CA THR A 70 1.74 -16.36 -3.77
C THR A 70 2.00 -15.86 -5.19
N LYS A 71 3.21 -15.36 -5.44
CA LYS A 71 3.67 -14.98 -6.78
C LYS A 71 3.75 -16.18 -7.77
N ARG A 72 3.69 -17.42 -7.27
CA ARG A 72 3.61 -18.63 -8.10
C ARG A 72 2.18 -18.98 -8.53
N GLY A 73 1.20 -18.26 -8.00
CA GLY A 73 -0.22 -18.38 -8.31
C GLY A 73 -1.07 -17.78 -7.23
N THR A 74 -2.04 -16.97 -7.63
CA THR A 74 -2.94 -16.25 -6.72
C THR A 74 -4.35 -16.16 -7.29
N ASP A 75 -5.35 -16.05 -6.41
CA ASP A 75 -6.68 -15.59 -6.79
C ASP A 75 -6.87 -14.11 -6.42
N CYS A 76 -8.02 -13.54 -6.77
CA CYS A 76 -8.30 -12.13 -6.56
C CYS A 76 -8.23 -11.70 -5.08
N SER A 77 -8.84 -12.46 -4.17
CA SER A 77 -8.82 -12.16 -2.74
C SER A 77 -7.48 -12.49 -2.08
N GLY A 78 -6.76 -13.50 -2.57
CA GLY A 78 -5.40 -13.81 -2.12
C GLY A 78 -4.43 -12.69 -2.43
N MET A 79 -4.45 -12.16 -3.65
CA MET A 79 -3.64 -11.02 -4.04
C MET A 79 -3.92 -9.79 -3.16
N THR A 80 -5.20 -9.44 -2.97
CA THR A 80 -5.56 -8.28 -2.12
C THR A 80 -5.11 -8.47 -0.67
N CYS A 81 -5.23 -9.69 -0.10
CA CYS A 81 -4.71 -10.02 1.23
C CYS A 81 -3.22 -9.73 1.35
N GLN A 82 -2.42 -10.17 0.37
CA GLN A 82 -0.97 -10.02 0.43
C GLN A 82 -0.54 -8.56 0.26
N ILE A 83 -1.16 -7.82 -0.67
CA ILE A 83 -0.88 -6.39 -0.86
C ILE A 83 -1.23 -5.60 0.41
N TYR A 84 -2.42 -5.81 0.99
CA TYR A 84 -2.85 -5.10 2.21
C TYR A 84 -1.96 -5.43 3.41
N LYS A 85 -1.59 -6.69 3.57
CA LYS A 85 -0.66 -7.11 4.62
C LYS A 85 0.68 -6.40 4.50
N LYS A 86 1.23 -6.30 3.28
CA LYS A 86 2.57 -5.75 3.05
C LYS A 86 2.61 -4.22 3.05
N VAL A 87 1.58 -3.57 2.49
CA VAL A 87 1.54 -2.12 2.33
C VAL A 87 0.97 -1.42 3.56
N TYR A 88 -0.14 -1.93 4.09
CA TYR A 88 -0.92 -1.30 5.17
C TYR A 88 -0.79 -2.01 6.52
N HIS A 89 -0.14 -3.19 6.57
CA HIS A 89 -0.07 -4.04 7.76
C HIS A 89 -1.46 -4.50 8.25
N ILE A 90 -2.43 -4.55 7.34
CA ILE A 90 -3.81 -4.98 7.59
C ILE A 90 -3.99 -6.41 7.10
N LYS A 91 -4.57 -7.27 7.97
CA LYS A 91 -4.96 -8.63 7.63
C LYS A 91 -6.42 -8.63 7.17
N LEU A 92 -6.65 -8.79 5.87
CA LEU A 92 -7.99 -8.95 5.31
C LEU A 92 -8.51 -10.39 5.47
N GLN A 93 -9.83 -10.56 5.43
CA GLN A 93 -10.46 -11.87 5.29
C GLN A 93 -10.02 -12.54 3.97
N ARG A 94 -9.83 -13.87 4.02
CA ARG A 94 -9.34 -14.62 2.86
C ARG A 94 -10.31 -14.62 1.68
N SER A 95 -11.60 -14.63 1.93
CA SER A 95 -12.61 -14.68 0.89
C SER A 95 -13.07 -13.29 0.45
N THR A 96 -13.45 -13.16 -0.81
CA THR A 96 -14.02 -11.93 -1.38
C THR A 96 -15.27 -11.44 -0.62
N ASP A 97 -16.16 -12.37 -0.22
CA ASP A 97 -17.34 -12.05 0.58
C ASP A 97 -16.98 -11.55 1.98
N GLY A 98 -15.95 -12.15 2.61
CA GLY A 98 -15.44 -11.72 3.90
C GLY A 98 -14.85 -10.31 3.82
N GLN A 99 -14.01 -10.05 2.82
CA GLN A 99 -13.46 -8.72 2.58
C GLN A 99 -14.55 -7.66 2.38
N LYS A 100 -15.58 -7.97 1.60
CA LYS A 100 -16.70 -7.05 1.41
C LYS A 100 -17.48 -6.77 2.69
N LYS A 101 -17.71 -7.79 3.54
CA LYS A 101 -18.42 -7.62 4.83
C LYS A 101 -17.69 -6.70 5.80
N GLU A 102 -16.36 -6.72 5.78
CA GLU A 102 -15.51 -5.88 6.64
C GLU A 102 -15.24 -4.48 6.05
N SER A 103 -15.59 -4.26 4.78
CA SER A 103 -15.37 -2.99 4.10
C SER A 103 -16.53 -2.02 4.27
N SER A 104 -16.21 -0.76 4.50
CA SER A 104 -17.18 0.34 4.43
C SER A 104 -17.47 0.73 2.99
N LYS A 105 -18.73 1.05 2.68
CA LYS A 105 -19.12 1.47 1.34
C LYS A 105 -18.68 2.90 1.06
N VAL A 106 -17.95 3.09 -0.04
CA VAL A 106 -17.52 4.39 -0.54
C VAL A 106 -18.25 4.71 -1.85
N ALA A 107 -18.69 5.94 -2.03
CA ALA A 107 -19.27 6.37 -3.31
C ALA A 107 -18.18 6.37 -4.40
N ARG A 108 -18.55 5.97 -5.63
CA ARG A 108 -17.59 5.84 -6.75
C ARG A 108 -16.76 7.11 -6.99
N ARG A 109 -17.36 8.28 -6.83
CA ARG A 109 -16.68 9.58 -6.98
C ARG A 109 -15.64 9.88 -5.89
N ASN A 110 -15.69 9.14 -4.78
CA ASN A 110 -14.80 9.32 -3.62
C ASN A 110 -13.77 8.20 -3.50
N LEU A 111 -13.67 7.33 -4.54
CA LEU A 111 -12.66 6.26 -4.55
C LEU A 111 -11.26 6.86 -4.47
N ARG A 112 -10.44 6.26 -3.60
CA ARG A 112 -9.03 6.60 -3.41
C ARG A 112 -8.16 5.38 -3.69
N GLU A 113 -6.92 5.62 -4.00
CA GLU A 113 -5.93 4.54 -4.15
C GLU A 113 -5.89 3.66 -2.89
N GLY A 114 -5.86 2.37 -3.11
CA GLY A 114 -5.93 1.38 -2.03
C GLY A 114 -7.34 0.88 -1.72
N ASP A 115 -8.41 1.57 -2.12
CA ASP A 115 -9.78 1.09 -1.89
C ASP A 115 -10.03 -0.25 -2.59
N LEU A 116 -10.75 -1.15 -1.91
CA LEU A 116 -11.20 -2.40 -2.51
C LEU A 116 -12.38 -2.15 -3.45
N VAL A 117 -12.30 -2.65 -4.67
CA VAL A 117 -13.38 -2.61 -5.65
C VAL A 117 -13.94 -4.02 -5.84
N PHE A 118 -15.26 -4.15 -5.63
CA PHE A 118 -15.95 -5.43 -5.69
C PHE A 118 -16.87 -5.50 -6.91
N PHE A 119 -16.85 -6.63 -7.58
CA PHE A 119 -17.66 -6.89 -8.76
C PHE A 119 -18.63 -8.02 -8.50
N SER A 120 -19.87 -7.85 -8.94
CA SER A 120 -20.89 -8.88 -8.82
C SER A 120 -20.74 -9.94 -9.91
N SER A 121 -21.24 -11.15 -9.64
CA SER A 121 -21.36 -12.20 -10.64
C SER A 121 -22.35 -11.82 -11.74
N ARG A 122 -22.09 -12.21 -12.99
CA ARG A 122 -23.06 -12.10 -14.09
C ARG A 122 -24.38 -12.86 -13.79
N LYS A 123 -24.29 -13.98 -13.05
CA LYS A 123 -25.44 -14.82 -12.70
C LYS A 123 -26.23 -14.29 -11.52
N SER A 124 -25.64 -13.46 -10.66
CA SER A 124 -26.30 -12.92 -9.47
C SER A 124 -25.66 -11.59 -9.06
N ARG A 125 -26.40 -10.50 -9.17
CA ARG A 125 -25.97 -9.18 -8.71
C ARG A 125 -25.77 -9.07 -7.19
N ARG A 126 -26.32 -10.04 -6.43
CA ARG A 126 -26.19 -10.08 -4.96
C ARG A 126 -24.89 -10.73 -4.50
N LYS A 127 -24.31 -11.64 -5.31
CA LYS A 127 -23.07 -12.34 -4.97
C LYS A 127 -21.85 -11.60 -5.53
N VAL A 128 -20.89 -11.31 -4.67
CA VAL A 128 -19.59 -10.78 -5.10
C VAL A 128 -18.80 -11.92 -5.72
N ALA A 129 -18.31 -11.69 -6.92
CA ALA A 129 -17.54 -12.70 -7.64
C ALA A 129 -16.07 -12.37 -7.76
N HIS A 130 -15.72 -11.09 -7.55
CA HIS A 130 -14.36 -10.64 -7.80
C HIS A 130 -14.02 -9.41 -6.97
N VAL A 131 -12.74 -9.22 -6.69
CA VAL A 131 -12.19 -8.08 -5.97
C VAL A 131 -10.88 -7.61 -6.62
N GLY A 132 -10.64 -6.32 -6.58
CA GLY A 132 -9.38 -5.69 -6.94
C GLY A 132 -9.07 -4.53 -6.02
N ILE A 133 -7.92 -3.90 -6.20
CA ILE A 133 -7.50 -2.71 -5.48
C ILE A 133 -7.49 -1.53 -6.46
N TYR A 134 -8.25 -0.49 -6.14
CA TYR A 134 -8.27 0.73 -6.93
C TYR A 134 -6.92 1.43 -6.86
N LEU A 135 -6.46 1.92 -7.97
CA LEU A 135 -5.23 2.71 -8.09
C LEU A 135 -5.60 4.18 -8.30
N LYS A 136 -5.77 4.59 -9.54
CA LYS A 136 -6.21 5.94 -9.93
C LYS A 136 -6.76 5.91 -11.35
N ASP A 137 -7.42 6.98 -11.78
CA ASP A 137 -7.90 7.18 -13.17
C ASP A 137 -8.80 6.04 -13.68
N GLY A 138 -9.64 5.49 -12.78
CA GLY A 138 -10.52 4.36 -13.11
C GLY A 138 -9.82 3.02 -13.24
N LYS A 139 -8.52 2.94 -12.96
CA LYS A 139 -7.73 1.71 -13.03
C LYS A 139 -7.65 1.01 -11.69
N PHE A 140 -7.57 -0.30 -11.71
CA PHE A 140 -7.41 -1.15 -10.54
C PHE A 140 -6.57 -2.38 -10.88
N VAL A 141 -5.89 -2.93 -9.90
CA VAL A 141 -5.14 -4.18 -10.03
C VAL A 141 -5.98 -5.34 -9.51
N HIS A 142 -5.97 -6.45 -10.24
CA HIS A 142 -6.69 -7.68 -9.85
C HIS A 142 -5.99 -8.92 -10.43
N ALA A 143 -6.30 -10.10 -9.88
CA ALA A 143 -5.89 -11.39 -10.43
C ALA A 143 -7.08 -12.07 -11.11
N SER A 144 -6.97 -12.41 -12.40
CA SER A 144 -7.97 -13.08 -13.20
C SER A 144 -7.32 -13.98 -14.25
#